data_405b2de687cc1538af0293742c8fa69b
#
_entry.id   405b2de687cc1538af0293742c8fa69b
#
_cell.length_a   1.000
_cell.length_b   1.000
_cell.length_c   1.000
_cell.angle_alpha   90.00
_cell.angle_beta   90.00
_cell.angle_gamma   90.00
#
_symmetry.space_group_name_H-M   'P 1'
#
loop_
_entity.id
_entity.type
_entity.pdbx_description
1 polymer ?
#
loop_
_entity_poly.entity_id
_entity_poly.type
_entity_poly.pdbx_seq_one_letter_code
_entity_poly.pdbx_strand_id
1 'polypeptide(L)'
;MQPATADAPTSPVERPVRPAVTATHLAVVAVGVYVGAQVIANVTSVKIGSTFDRSVDMGTFVYPITFTVRDIVHKALGKRLARTVVLTAAGVNLFLAAYLQWVVGVRPDASFTLDDEFGAVLGPLWRIVVASIVAQVVSELIDTEVYHWFVRRVTTRYQWARVAVSNAVSVPIDNALFAVGAFGALPFLADDALTLPWSAVGDIFVVNLAVKGAVSALSLPLIYLSPDRDWRADPDDA
;
A
#
# COMPACT_ATOMS: atom_id res chain seq x y z
N MET A 1 -28.11 68.77 -9.83
CA MET A 1 -26.70 68.59 -10.11
C MET A 1 -26.15 67.88 -8.90
N GLN A 2 -26.06 66.53 -9.03
CA GLN A 2 -25.63 65.66 -7.96
C GLN A 2 -24.25 65.07 -8.37
N PRO A 3 -23.26 65.11 -7.52
CA PRO A 3 -21.94 64.56 -7.89
C PRO A 3 -21.96 63.00 -7.81
N ALA A 4 -21.38 62.38 -8.83
CA ALA A 4 -21.18 60.97 -8.92
C ALA A 4 -20.18 60.46 -7.83
N THR A 5 -20.59 59.49 -7.05
CA THR A 5 -19.72 58.75 -6.16
C THR A 5 -18.84 57.80 -6.97
N ALA A 6 -17.55 58.04 -6.97
CA ALA A 6 -16.56 57.15 -7.59
C ALA A 6 -16.48 55.86 -6.77
N ASP A 7 -16.77 54.70 -7.43
CA ASP A 7 -16.49 53.38 -6.90
C ASP A 7 -14.97 53.21 -6.74
N ALA A 8 -14.54 52.94 -5.51
CA ALA A 8 -13.18 52.58 -5.22
C ALA A 8 -12.90 51.17 -5.79
N PRO A 9 -11.73 50.91 -6.44
CA PRO A 9 -11.40 49.62 -6.93
C PRO A 9 -11.18 48.65 -5.75
N THR A 10 -12.01 47.61 -5.70
CA THR A 10 -11.80 46.48 -4.77
C THR A 10 -10.50 45.80 -5.14
N SER A 11 -9.48 45.91 -4.28
CA SER A 11 -8.22 45.19 -4.42
C SER A 11 -8.47 43.69 -4.47
N PRO A 12 -7.80 42.92 -5.37
CA PRO A 12 -7.91 41.48 -5.42
C PRO A 12 -7.46 40.87 -4.09
N VAL A 13 -8.33 40.09 -3.49
CA VAL A 13 -7.95 39.28 -2.31
C VAL A 13 -6.85 38.33 -2.76
N GLU A 14 -5.61 38.61 -2.40
CA GLU A 14 -4.48 37.72 -2.60
C GLU A 14 -4.75 36.42 -1.85
N ARG A 15 -5.07 35.36 -2.59
CA ARG A 15 -5.12 34.00 -2.02
C ARG A 15 -3.71 33.66 -1.53
N PRO A 16 -3.56 33.21 -0.29
CA PRO A 16 -2.24 32.83 0.21
C PRO A 16 -1.67 31.72 -0.67
N VAL A 17 -0.58 32.03 -1.36
CA VAL A 17 0.21 31.05 -2.13
C VAL A 17 0.78 30.06 -1.12
N ARG A 18 0.18 28.88 -1.02
CA ARG A 18 0.76 27.78 -0.23
C ARG A 18 2.12 27.43 -0.86
N PRO A 19 3.21 27.44 -0.11
CA PRO A 19 4.54 27.30 -0.70
C PRO A 19 4.68 25.92 -1.36
N ALA A 20 5.14 25.90 -2.61
CA ALA A 20 5.47 24.68 -3.37
C ALA A 20 6.43 23.74 -2.58
N VAL A 21 7.23 24.31 -1.70
CA VAL A 21 8.14 23.64 -0.77
C VAL A 21 7.41 22.65 0.14
N THR A 22 6.20 22.92 0.58
CA THR A 22 5.44 22.03 1.48
C THR A 22 4.95 20.76 0.77
N ALA A 23 4.53 20.86 -0.50
CA ALA A 23 4.10 19.72 -1.29
C ALA A 23 5.28 18.77 -1.61
N THR A 24 6.46 19.34 -1.91
CA THR A 24 7.68 18.55 -2.17
C THR A 24 8.15 17.80 -0.92
N HIS A 25 8.17 18.45 0.24
CA HIS A 25 8.55 17.79 1.49
C HIS A 25 7.57 16.66 1.84
N LEU A 26 6.27 16.87 1.69
CA LEU A 26 5.27 15.84 1.92
C LEU A 26 5.48 14.64 0.99
N ALA A 27 5.78 14.88 -0.30
CA ALA A 27 6.05 13.83 -1.27
C ALA A 27 7.28 13.01 -0.87
N VAL A 28 8.38 13.66 -0.51
CA VAL A 28 9.62 12.97 -0.12
C VAL A 28 9.41 12.12 1.14
N VAL A 29 8.76 12.67 2.16
CA VAL A 29 8.45 11.94 3.40
C VAL A 29 7.52 10.75 3.10
N ALA A 30 6.48 10.96 2.29
CA ALA A 30 5.54 9.92 1.94
C ALA A 30 6.21 8.76 1.18
N VAL A 31 7.09 9.06 0.21
CA VAL A 31 7.88 8.03 -0.49
C VAL A 31 8.74 7.25 0.49
N GLY A 32 9.49 7.96 1.36
CA GLY A 32 10.36 7.34 2.36
C GLY A 32 9.59 6.42 3.32
N VAL A 33 8.47 6.89 3.87
CA VAL A 33 7.63 6.11 4.79
C VAL A 33 6.99 4.92 4.08
N TYR A 34 6.47 5.11 2.86
CA TYR A 34 5.83 4.05 2.09
C TYR A 34 6.82 2.92 1.75
N VAL A 35 7.98 3.28 1.17
CA VAL A 35 9.03 2.31 0.81
C VAL A 35 9.56 1.62 2.05
N GLY A 36 9.89 2.38 3.11
CA GLY A 36 10.36 1.83 4.38
C GLY A 36 9.36 0.86 5.01
N ALA A 37 8.08 1.22 5.05
CA ALA A 37 7.04 0.34 5.58
C ALA A 37 6.90 -0.95 4.76
N GLN A 38 6.95 -0.89 3.43
CA GLN A 38 6.90 -2.09 2.59
C GLN A 38 8.13 -3.00 2.78
N VAL A 39 9.33 -2.44 2.83
CA VAL A 39 10.55 -3.21 3.08
C VAL A 39 10.47 -3.90 4.44
N ILE A 40 10.11 -3.15 5.50
CA ILE A 40 9.96 -3.70 6.85
C ILE A 40 8.89 -4.81 6.85
N ALA A 41 7.73 -4.57 6.24
CA ALA A 41 6.66 -5.55 6.18
C ALA A 41 7.12 -6.83 5.48
N ASN A 42 7.74 -6.75 4.30
CA ASN A 42 8.21 -7.93 3.56
C ASN A 42 9.26 -8.72 4.34
N VAL A 43 10.25 -8.04 4.94
CA VAL A 43 11.30 -8.72 5.74
C VAL A 43 10.71 -9.36 7.00
N THR A 44 9.80 -8.68 7.69
CA THR A 44 9.20 -9.21 8.91
C THR A 44 8.16 -10.30 8.64
N SER A 45 7.55 -10.35 7.46
CA SER A 45 6.61 -11.41 7.06
C SER A 45 7.27 -12.80 6.96
N VAL A 46 8.61 -12.89 6.86
CA VAL A 46 9.33 -14.17 6.99
C VAL A 46 9.08 -14.81 8.36
N LYS A 47 8.88 -14.00 9.39
CA LYS A 47 8.55 -14.48 10.74
C LYS A 47 7.06 -14.70 10.89
N ILE A 48 6.68 -15.96 11.07
CA ILE A 48 5.32 -16.32 11.49
C ILE A 48 5.26 -16.34 13.01
N GLY A 49 4.40 -15.52 13.56
CA GLY A 49 4.12 -15.48 15.00
C GLY A 49 2.76 -16.11 15.30
N SER A 50 2.42 -16.17 16.59
CA SER A 50 1.10 -16.54 17.07
C SER A 50 0.48 -15.36 17.84
N THR A 51 -0.73 -14.98 17.46
CA THR A 51 -1.50 -13.93 18.11
C THR A 51 -2.95 -14.39 18.20
N PHE A 52 -3.53 -14.38 19.41
CA PHE A 52 -4.89 -14.90 19.65
C PHE A 52 -5.08 -16.35 19.18
N ASP A 53 -4.08 -17.20 19.42
CA ASP A 53 -4.03 -18.61 19.02
C ASP A 53 -4.15 -18.84 17.48
N ARG A 54 -3.82 -17.81 16.70
CA ARG A 54 -3.77 -17.87 15.23
C ARG A 54 -2.38 -17.58 14.70
N SER A 55 -2.04 -18.22 13.60
CA SER A 55 -0.81 -17.92 12.85
C SER A 55 -0.92 -16.56 12.17
N VAL A 56 0.11 -15.73 12.35
CA VAL A 56 0.16 -14.37 11.77
C VAL A 56 1.54 -14.11 11.22
N ASP A 57 1.64 -13.62 10.01
CA ASP A 57 2.89 -13.04 9.52
C ASP A 57 3.14 -11.68 10.19
N MET A 58 4.37 -11.43 10.63
CA MET A 58 4.69 -10.23 11.42
C MET A 58 4.66 -8.94 10.58
N GLY A 59 4.68 -9.02 9.28
CA GLY A 59 4.51 -7.87 8.38
C GLY A 59 3.11 -7.28 8.39
N THR A 60 2.10 -8.07 8.79
CA THR A 60 0.70 -7.66 8.90
C THR A 60 0.50 -6.37 9.69
N PHE A 61 1.29 -6.13 10.72
CA PHE A 61 1.13 -4.95 11.59
C PHE A 61 1.74 -3.67 11.01
N VAL A 62 2.66 -3.80 10.07
CA VAL A 62 3.34 -2.66 9.41
C VAL A 62 2.70 -2.32 8.07
N TYR A 63 2.29 -3.34 7.32
CA TYR A 63 1.76 -3.17 5.96
C TYR A 63 0.59 -2.16 5.85
N PRO A 64 -0.36 -2.07 6.81
CA PRO A 64 -1.45 -1.11 6.73
C PRO A 64 -1.03 0.36 6.69
N ILE A 65 0.19 0.69 7.16
CA ILE A 65 0.75 2.04 7.04
C ILE A 65 0.83 2.46 5.57
N THR A 66 1.14 1.51 4.68
CA THR A 66 1.26 1.78 3.24
C THR A 66 -0.06 2.26 2.64
N PHE A 67 -1.21 1.69 3.04
CA PHE A 67 -2.53 2.14 2.58
C PHE A 67 -2.80 3.59 3.00
N THR A 68 -2.58 3.88 4.28
CA THR A 68 -2.79 5.24 4.81
C THR A 68 -1.91 6.27 4.09
N VAL A 69 -0.64 5.95 3.88
CA VAL A 69 0.29 6.85 3.18
C VAL A 69 -0.12 7.03 1.72
N ARG A 70 -0.47 5.94 1.02
CA ARG A 70 -0.97 5.99 -0.36
C ARG A 70 -2.20 6.88 -0.49
N ASP A 71 -3.16 6.73 0.42
CA ASP A 71 -4.41 7.49 0.40
C ASP A 71 -4.16 8.98 0.67
N ILE A 72 -3.24 9.31 1.59
CA ILE A 72 -2.81 10.69 1.84
C ILE A 72 -2.14 11.28 0.60
N VAL A 73 -1.22 10.54 -0.04
CA VAL A 73 -0.53 10.99 -1.27
C VAL A 73 -1.53 11.18 -2.41
N HIS A 74 -2.42 10.21 -2.61
CA HIS A 74 -3.43 10.28 -3.65
C HIS A 74 -4.30 11.53 -3.50
N LYS A 75 -4.75 11.81 -2.28
CA LYS A 75 -5.60 12.96 -2.00
C LYS A 75 -4.87 14.30 -2.03
N ALA A 76 -3.66 14.37 -1.47
CA ALA A 76 -2.90 15.61 -1.35
C ALA A 76 -2.14 15.99 -2.63
N LEU A 77 -1.63 15.01 -3.36
CA LEU A 77 -0.66 15.20 -4.45
C LEU A 77 -1.14 14.63 -5.80
N GLY A 78 -2.24 13.86 -5.81
CA GLY A 78 -2.88 13.33 -7.01
C GLY A 78 -2.44 11.91 -7.39
N LYS A 79 -3.20 11.32 -8.32
CA LYS A 79 -3.10 9.92 -8.77
C LYS A 79 -1.73 9.56 -9.37
N ARG A 80 -1.17 10.46 -10.19
CA ARG A 80 0.15 10.23 -10.81
C ARG A 80 1.24 10.01 -9.76
N LEU A 81 1.29 10.87 -8.74
CA LEU A 81 2.32 10.77 -7.70
C LEU A 81 2.10 9.53 -6.83
N ALA A 82 0.85 9.22 -6.47
CA ALA A 82 0.52 8.00 -5.76
C ALA A 82 0.99 6.75 -6.53
N ARG A 83 0.73 6.69 -7.85
CA ARG A 83 1.23 5.60 -8.72
C ARG A 83 2.76 5.54 -8.75
N THR A 84 3.43 6.68 -8.83
CA THR A 84 4.90 6.74 -8.79
C THR A 84 5.44 6.19 -7.49
N VAL A 85 4.85 6.53 -6.34
CA VAL A 85 5.23 5.99 -5.01
C VAL A 85 5.12 4.46 -4.99
N VAL A 86 3.99 3.92 -5.47
CA VAL A 86 3.75 2.47 -5.53
C VAL A 86 4.77 1.76 -6.42
N LEU A 87 5.01 2.28 -7.63
CA LEU A 87 5.97 1.69 -8.58
C LEU A 87 7.41 1.77 -8.07
N THR A 88 7.79 2.89 -7.43
CA THR A 88 9.11 3.03 -6.81
C THR A 88 9.30 2.01 -5.70
N ALA A 89 8.32 1.83 -4.83
CA ALA A 89 8.38 0.85 -3.76
C ALA A 89 8.44 -0.59 -4.31
N ALA A 90 7.66 -0.92 -5.34
CA ALA A 90 7.74 -2.22 -6.01
C ALA A 90 9.15 -2.47 -6.58
N GLY A 91 9.73 -1.46 -7.26
CA GLY A 91 11.10 -1.54 -7.79
C GLY A 91 12.15 -1.76 -6.70
N VAL A 92 12.05 -1.03 -5.58
CA VAL A 92 12.97 -1.18 -4.43
C VAL A 92 12.84 -2.57 -3.81
N ASN A 93 11.62 -3.08 -3.65
CA ASN A 93 11.39 -4.42 -3.09
C ASN A 93 11.88 -5.54 -4.03
N LEU A 94 11.69 -5.41 -5.34
CA LEU A 94 12.27 -6.36 -6.32
C LEU A 94 13.79 -6.33 -6.28
N PHE A 95 14.40 -5.14 -6.20
CA PHE A 95 15.84 -5.01 -6.04
C PHE A 95 16.31 -5.67 -4.74
N LEU A 96 15.61 -5.43 -3.61
CA LEU A 96 15.91 -6.07 -2.34
C LEU A 96 15.87 -7.60 -2.46
N ALA A 97 14.82 -8.16 -3.06
CA ALA A 97 14.70 -9.59 -3.25
C ALA A 97 15.82 -10.17 -4.11
N ALA A 98 16.13 -9.54 -5.24
CA ALA A 98 17.21 -9.95 -6.13
C ALA A 98 18.59 -9.85 -5.45
N TYR A 99 18.83 -8.76 -4.72
CA TYR A 99 20.08 -8.55 -4.00
C TYR A 99 20.28 -9.58 -2.90
N LEU A 100 19.24 -9.87 -2.11
CA LEU A 100 19.32 -10.90 -1.05
C LEU A 100 19.50 -12.29 -1.62
N GLN A 101 18.91 -12.63 -2.77
CA GLN A 101 19.20 -13.91 -3.46
C GLN A 101 20.68 -14.01 -3.84
N TRP A 102 21.26 -12.93 -4.36
CA TRP A 102 22.68 -12.89 -4.66
C TRP A 102 23.52 -13.04 -3.40
N VAL A 103 23.20 -12.30 -2.31
CA VAL A 103 23.95 -12.36 -1.04
C VAL A 103 23.92 -13.77 -0.43
N VAL A 104 22.75 -14.42 -0.41
CA VAL A 104 22.61 -15.81 0.07
C VAL A 104 23.45 -16.79 -0.76
N GLY A 105 23.65 -16.53 -2.05
CA GLY A 105 24.48 -17.37 -2.92
C GLY A 105 25.99 -17.09 -2.84
N VAL A 106 26.41 -16.04 -2.12
CA VAL A 106 27.83 -15.71 -1.95
C VAL A 106 28.48 -16.66 -0.95
N ARG A 107 29.65 -17.22 -1.32
CA ARG A 107 30.41 -18.08 -0.41
C ARG A 107 30.78 -17.33 0.87
N PRO A 108 30.45 -17.87 2.06
CA PRO A 108 30.73 -17.21 3.32
C PRO A 108 32.24 -17.12 3.59
N ASP A 109 32.66 -16.10 4.31
CA ASP A 109 33.98 -16.04 4.93
C ASP A 109 34.10 -17.09 6.03
N ALA A 110 35.30 -17.65 6.23
CA ALA A 110 35.54 -18.70 7.20
C ALA A 110 35.22 -18.30 8.68
N SER A 111 35.15 -17.02 8.99
CA SER A 111 34.76 -16.47 10.28
C SER A 111 33.25 -16.29 10.44
N PHE A 112 32.47 -16.35 9.36
CA PHE A 112 31.01 -16.18 9.39
C PHE A 112 30.32 -17.52 9.64
N THR A 113 29.79 -17.70 10.85
CA THR A 113 29.20 -18.97 11.31
C THR A 113 27.68 -19.04 11.20
N LEU A 114 27.01 -17.99 10.68
CA LEU A 114 25.55 -17.88 10.59
C LEU A 114 25.04 -18.00 9.14
N ASP A 115 25.79 -18.61 8.25
CA ASP A 115 25.45 -18.67 6.83
C ASP A 115 24.18 -19.48 6.57
N ASP A 116 24.05 -20.64 7.22
CA ASP A 116 22.88 -21.51 7.08
C ASP A 116 21.61 -20.82 7.60
N GLU A 117 21.67 -20.15 8.76
CA GLU A 117 20.55 -19.42 9.35
C GLU A 117 20.19 -18.19 8.50
N PHE A 118 21.20 -17.49 7.99
CA PHE A 118 20.99 -16.35 7.11
C PHE A 118 20.28 -16.78 5.82
N GLY A 119 20.77 -17.86 5.19
CA GLY A 119 20.16 -18.45 4.00
C GLY A 119 18.75 -18.96 4.24
N ALA A 120 18.52 -19.66 5.36
CA ALA A 120 17.21 -20.19 5.73
C ALA A 120 16.16 -19.10 5.96
N VAL A 121 16.57 -17.95 6.54
CA VAL A 121 15.64 -16.83 6.83
C VAL A 121 15.44 -15.93 5.62
N LEU A 122 16.49 -15.54 4.93
CA LEU A 122 16.41 -14.51 3.87
C LEU A 122 16.29 -15.09 2.46
N GLY A 123 16.68 -16.35 2.26
CA GLY A 123 16.54 -17.02 0.98
C GLY A 123 15.12 -17.00 0.43
N PRO A 124 14.10 -17.38 1.21
CA PRO A 124 12.72 -17.41 0.71
C PRO A 124 12.02 -16.06 0.62
N LEU A 125 12.64 -14.96 1.04
CA LEU A 125 12.02 -13.62 1.06
C LEU A 125 11.52 -13.17 -0.32
N TRP A 126 12.17 -13.58 -1.40
CA TRP A 126 11.73 -13.27 -2.77
C TRP A 126 10.28 -13.69 -3.02
N ARG A 127 9.85 -14.83 -2.43
CA ARG A 127 8.50 -15.37 -2.56
C ARG A 127 7.46 -14.40 -1.94
N ILE A 128 7.76 -13.87 -0.76
CA ILE A 128 6.92 -12.85 -0.11
C ILE A 128 6.81 -11.61 -0.97
N VAL A 129 7.95 -11.11 -1.49
CA VAL A 129 7.99 -9.90 -2.33
C VAL A 129 7.18 -10.08 -3.60
N VAL A 130 7.38 -11.19 -4.31
CA VAL A 130 6.63 -11.47 -5.55
C VAL A 130 5.14 -11.63 -5.26
N ALA A 131 4.77 -12.39 -4.23
CA ALA A 131 3.37 -12.55 -3.83
C ALA A 131 2.72 -11.22 -3.46
N SER A 132 3.43 -10.36 -2.73
CA SER A 132 2.97 -9.02 -2.35
C SER A 132 2.72 -8.13 -3.57
N ILE A 133 3.64 -8.10 -4.52
CA ILE A 133 3.49 -7.29 -5.75
C ILE A 133 2.35 -7.81 -6.62
N VAL A 134 2.24 -9.13 -6.81
CA VAL A 134 1.16 -9.72 -7.60
C VAL A 134 -0.19 -9.45 -6.95
N ALA A 135 -0.30 -9.66 -5.63
CA ALA A 135 -1.53 -9.38 -4.88
C ALA A 135 -1.92 -7.91 -5.03
N GLN A 136 -0.97 -6.98 -4.84
CA GLN A 136 -1.19 -5.54 -4.97
C GLN A 136 -1.66 -5.16 -6.38
N VAL A 137 -1.01 -5.62 -7.43
CA VAL A 137 -1.38 -5.27 -8.82
C VAL A 137 -2.76 -5.79 -9.16
N VAL A 138 -3.06 -7.04 -8.84
CA VAL A 138 -4.35 -7.64 -9.15
C VAL A 138 -5.47 -6.97 -8.35
N SER A 139 -5.25 -6.73 -7.06
CA SER A 139 -6.26 -6.07 -6.21
C SER A 139 -6.52 -4.63 -6.64
N GLU A 140 -5.51 -3.89 -7.06
CA GLU A 140 -5.64 -2.51 -7.55
C GLU A 140 -6.41 -2.43 -8.87
N LEU A 141 -6.21 -3.38 -9.78
CA LEU A 141 -7.01 -3.49 -11.00
C LEU A 141 -8.48 -3.77 -10.68
N ILE A 142 -8.74 -4.71 -9.77
CA ILE A 142 -10.11 -5.04 -9.36
C ILE A 142 -10.76 -3.87 -8.62
N ASP A 143 -10.04 -3.20 -7.73
CA ASP A 143 -10.52 -2.01 -7.03
C ASP A 143 -10.98 -0.94 -8.02
N THR A 144 -10.16 -0.66 -9.02
CA THR A 144 -10.45 0.31 -10.08
C THR A 144 -11.72 -0.07 -10.86
N GLU A 145 -11.86 -1.33 -11.27
CA GLU A 145 -13.02 -1.81 -12.02
C GLU A 145 -14.31 -1.75 -11.19
N VAL A 146 -14.25 -2.19 -9.92
CA VAL A 146 -15.40 -2.15 -9.00
C VAL A 146 -15.81 -0.71 -8.70
N TYR A 147 -14.83 0.19 -8.49
CA TYR A 147 -15.08 1.61 -8.30
C TYR A 147 -15.81 2.22 -9.51
N HIS A 148 -15.33 2.00 -10.72
CA HIS A 148 -15.97 2.50 -11.94
C HIS A 148 -17.35 1.87 -12.18
N TRP A 149 -17.51 0.58 -11.92
CA TRP A 149 -18.80 -0.09 -11.99
C TRP A 149 -19.81 0.54 -11.03
N PHE A 150 -19.40 0.80 -9.77
CA PHE A 150 -20.27 1.41 -8.77
C PHE A 150 -20.71 2.82 -9.18
N VAL A 151 -19.77 3.65 -9.65
CA VAL A 151 -20.05 5.02 -10.12
C VAL A 151 -21.05 5.02 -11.28
N ARG A 152 -20.90 4.10 -12.22
CA ARG A 152 -21.78 4.03 -13.42
C ARG A 152 -23.16 3.45 -13.11
N ARG A 153 -23.27 2.54 -12.16
CA ARG A 153 -24.50 1.73 -11.93
C ARG A 153 -25.30 2.14 -10.70
N VAL A 154 -24.64 2.69 -9.68
CA VAL A 154 -25.29 2.94 -8.39
C VAL A 154 -25.45 4.42 -8.12
N THR A 155 -24.39 5.16 -7.85
CA THR A 155 -24.46 6.61 -7.57
C THR A 155 -23.10 7.28 -7.57
N THR A 156 -23.08 8.56 -7.95
CA THR A 156 -21.91 9.45 -7.82
C THR A 156 -21.92 10.24 -6.50
N ARG A 157 -23.03 10.18 -5.73
CA ARG A 157 -23.27 11.10 -4.59
C ARG A 157 -22.43 10.78 -3.36
N TYR A 158 -22.18 9.49 -3.08
CA TYR A 158 -21.53 9.05 -1.83
C TYR A 158 -20.12 8.51 -2.10
N GLN A 159 -19.10 9.33 -1.90
CA GLN A 159 -17.70 8.95 -2.12
C GLN A 159 -17.25 7.81 -1.19
N TRP A 160 -17.66 7.86 0.08
CA TRP A 160 -17.33 6.80 1.05
C TRP A 160 -17.88 5.44 0.64
N ALA A 161 -19.10 5.40 0.07
CA ALA A 161 -19.71 4.14 -0.34
C ALA A 161 -18.98 3.48 -1.52
N ARG A 162 -18.44 4.29 -2.45
CA ARG A 162 -17.61 3.79 -3.56
C ARG A 162 -16.36 3.11 -3.04
N VAL A 163 -15.64 3.80 -2.14
CA VAL A 163 -14.41 3.29 -1.52
C VAL A 163 -14.70 2.06 -0.67
N ALA A 164 -15.79 2.08 0.12
CA ALA A 164 -16.17 0.93 0.95
C ALA A 164 -16.50 -0.31 0.12
N VAL A 165 -17.22 -0.16 -1.01
CA VAL A 165 -17.59 -1.28 -1.89
C VAL A 165 -16.38 -1.81 -2.64
N SER A 166 -15.52 -0.94 -3.19
CA SER A 166 -14.32 -1.40 -3.89
C SER A 166 -13.37 -2.11 -2.93
N ASN A 167 -13.11 -1.56 -1.74
CA ASN A 167 -12.30 -2.20 -0.72
C ASN A 167 -12.89 -3.53 -0.20
N ALA A 168 -14.23 -3.64 -0.10
CA ALA A 168 -14.87 -4.88 0.32
C ALA A 168 -14.63 -6.05 -0.66
N VAL A 169 -14.31 -5.76 -1.91
CA VAL A 169 -13.96 -6.77 -2.93
C VAL A 169 -12.45 -6.91 -3.07
N SER A 170 -11.71 -5.81 -3.22
CA SER A 170 -10.28 -5.83 -3.53
C SER A 170 -9.43 -6.32 -2.35
N VAL A 171 -9.75 -5.93 -1.10
CA VAL A 171 -8.95 -6.30 0.08
C VAL A 171 -8.98 -7.81 0.37
N PRO A 172 -10.13 -8.53 0.32
CA PRO A 172 -10.10 -9.99 0.45
C PRO A 172 -9.30 -10.69 -0.65
N ILE A 173 -9.36 -10.20 -1.89
CA ILE A 173 -8.62 -10.78 -3.01
C ILE A 173 -7.11 -10.56 -2.83
N ASP A 174 -6.70 -9.34 -2.46
CA ASP A 174 -5.32 -9.02 -2.10
C ASP A 174 -4.78 -9.98 -1.03
N ASN A 175 -5.51 -10.14 0.07
CA ASN A 175 -5.11 -11.02 1.17
C ASN A 175 -5.04 -12.48 0.76
N ALA A 176 -5.99 -12.96 -0.05
CA ALA A 176 -5.98 -14.34 -0.53
C ALA A 176 -4.78 -14.62 -1.44
N LEU A 177 -4.52 -13.72 -2.41
CA LEU A 177 -3.39 -13.85 -3.31
C LEU A 177 -2.06 -13.80 -2.56
N PHE A 178 -1.94 -12.88 -1.60
CA PHE A 178 -0.75 -12.78 -0.76
C PHE A 178 -0.56 -14.03 0.10
N ALA A 179 -1.54 -14.45 0.87
CA ALA A 179 -1.41 -15.58 1.78
C ALA A 179 -1.11 -16.89 1.03
N VAL A 180 -1.81 -17.14 -0.08
CA VAL A 180 -1.58 -18.33 -0.92
C VAL A 180 -0.23 -18.24 -1.63
N GLY A 181 0.10 -17.09 -2.22
CA GLY A 181 1.36 -16.90 -2.95
C GLY A 181 2.58 -16.98 -2.04
N ALA A 182 2.53 -16.33 -0.87
CA ALA A 182 3.66 -16.28 0.06
C ALA A 182 3.85 -17.58 0.86
N PHE A 183 2.75 -18.26 1.26
CA PHE A 183 2.81 -19.34 2.24
C PHE A 183 2.12 -20.64 1.80
N GLY A 184 1.34 -20.62 0.71
CA GLY A 184 0.59 -21.79 0.26
C GLY A 184 1.50 -22.89 -0.33
N ALA A 185 1.10 -24.14 -0.19
CA ALA A 185 1.76 -25.29 -0.81
C ALA A 185 1.43 -25.33 -2.31
N LEU A 186 2.08 -24.49 -3.11
CA LEU A 186 1.96 -24.50 -4.56
C LEU A 186 2.86 -25.62 -5.15
N PRO A 187 2.45 -26.30 -6.23
CA PRO A 187 3.16 -27.49 -6.75
C PRO A 187 4.65 -27.27 -7.05
N PHE A 188 5.02 -26.05 -7.45
CA PHE A 188 6.40 -25.66 -7.78
C PHE A 188 7.15 -25.01 -6.61
N LEU A 189 6.52 -24.88 -5.42
CA LEU A 189 7.06 -24.29 -4.20
C LEU A 189 6.77 -25.14 -2.96
N ALA A 190 6.44 -26.42 -3.15
CA ALA A 190 6.00 -27.28 -2.04
C ALA A 190 7.13 -27.52 -1.00
N ASP A 191 8.38 -27.50 -1.44
CA ASP A 191 9.55 -27.74 -0.58
C ASP A 191 10.21 -26.44 -0.08
N ASP A 192 9.57 -25.28 -0.29
CA ASP A 192 10.07 -23.98 0.18
C ASP A 192 9.89 -23.84 1.70
N ALA A 193 10.88 -23.27 2.37
CA ALA A 193 10.90 -23.08 3.84
C ALA A 193 9.72 -22.25 4.37
N LEU A 194 9.08 -21.41 3.54
CA LEU A 194 7.88 -20.65 3.89
C LEU A 194 6.57 -21.40 3.64
N THR A 195 6.61 -22.62 3.14
CA THR A 195 5.38 -23.37 2.89
C THR A 195 4.75 -23.82 4.20
N LEU A 196 3.53 -23.37 4.42
CA LEU A 196 2.76 -23.61 5.63
C LEU A 196 1.57 -24.55 5.39
N PRO A 197 1.09 -25.23 6.44
CA PRO A 197 -0.20 -25.93 6.40
C PRO A 197 -1.35 -24.96 6.02
N TRP A 198 -2.32 -25.44 5.26
CA TRP A 198 -3.46 -24.61 4.82
C TRP A 198 -4.26 -23.98 5.97
N SER A 199 -4.26 -24.60 7.16
CA SER A 199 -4.85 -24.01 8.36
C SER A 199 -4.14 -22.71 8.77
N ALA A 200 -2.80 -22.70 8.75
CA ALA A 200 -2.01 -21.51 9.05
C ALA A 200 -2.16 -20.43 7.97
N VAL A 201 -2.22 -20.83 6.68
CA VAL A 201 -2.51 -19.90 5.58
C VAL A 201 -3.88 -19.26 5.75
N GLY A 202 -4.88 -20.04 6.17
CA GLY A 202 -6.22 -19.53 6.48
C GLY A 202 -6.24 -18.57 7.67
N ASP A 203 -5.47 -18.85 8.71
CA ASP A 203 -5.32 -17.95 9.86
C ASP A 203 -4.69 -16.62 9.45
N ILE A 204 -3.60 -16.66 8.69
CA ILE A 204 -2.93 -15.47 8.14
C ILE A 204 -3.92 -14.65 7.30
N PHE A 205 -4.68 -15.30 6.43
CA PHE A 205 -5.71 -14.62 5.63
C PHE A 205 -6.72 -13.88 6.51
N VAL A 206 -7.27 -14.55 7.52
CA VAL A 206 -8.31 -13.97 8.40
C VAL A 206 -7.75 -12.80 9.23
N VAL A 207 -6.56 -12.97 9.80
CA VAL A 207 -5.94 -11.91 10.63
C VAL A 207 -5.58 -10.70 9.76
N ASN A 208 -4.97 -10.92 8.59
CA ASN A 208 -4.66 -9.86 7.64
C ASN A 208 -5.93 -9.10 7.21
N LEU A 209 -7.00 -9.83 6.90
CA LEU A 209 -8.28 -9.23 6.54
C LEU A 209 -8.85 -8.37 7.67
N ALA A 210 -8.79 -8.86 8.91
CA ALA A 210 -9.27 -8.12 10.08
C ALA A 210 -8.44 -6.85 10.33
N VAL A 211 -7.11 -6.94 10.29
CA VAL A 211 -6.21 -5.80 10.52
C VAL A 211 -6.35 -4.76 9.40
N LYS A 212 -6.32 -5.18 8.13
CA LYS A 212 -6.52 -4.27 6.99
C LYS A 212 -7.91 -3.65 7.00
N GLY A 213 -8.95 -4.41 7.31
CA GLY A 213 -10.32 -3.92 7.43
C GLY A 213 -10.46 -2.88 8.54
N ALA A 214 -9.87 -3.13 9.71
CA ALA A 214 -9.86 -2.19 10.83
C ALA A 214 -9.15 -0.89 10.46
N VAL A 215 -7.97 -0.97 9.84
CA VAL A 215 -7.22 0.23 9.41
C VAL A 215 -7.98 0.98 8.33
N SER A 216 -8.55 0.29 7.35
CA SER A 216 -9.40 0.93 6.32
C SER A 216 -10.59 1.65 6.94
N ALA A 217 -11.27 1.05 7.91
CA ALA A 217 -12.37 1.70 8.60
C ALA A 217 -11.92 2.92 9.42
N LEU A 218 -10.78 2.84 10.10
CA LEU A 218 -10.20 3.95 10.86
C LEU A 218 -9.67 5.09 9.98
N SER A 219 -9.25 4.79 8.75
CA SER A 219 -8.76 5.79 7.80
C SER A 219 -9.90 6.53 7.07
N LEU A 220 -11.12 5.97 7.02
CA LEU A 220 -12.28 6.64 6.39
C LEU A 220 -12.51 8.09 6.90
N PRO A 221 -12.50 8.38 8.22
CA PRO A 221 -12.64 9.76 8.70
C PRO A 221 -11.50 10.68 8.27
N LEU A 222 -10.27 10.16 8.11
CA LEU A 222 -9.11 10.93 7.65
C LEU A 222 -9.27 11.43 6.21
N ILE A 223 -10.04 10.71 5.40
CA ILE A 223 -10.38 11.13 4.04
C ILE A 223 -11.17 12.44 4.05
N TYR A 224 -11.99 12.69 5.06
CA TYR A 224 -12.76 13.94 5.20
C TYR A 224 -11.96 15.09 5.83
N LEU A 225 -10.89 14.82 6.57
CA LEU A 225 -10.05 15.84 7.18
C LEU A 225 -9.03 16.46 6.21
N SER A 226 -8.76 15.82 5.08
CA SER A 226 -7.85 16.35 4.07
C SER A 226 -8.61 17.28 3.10
N PRO A 227 -8.06 18.44 2.71
CA PRO A 227 -8.72 19.37 1.79
C PRO A 227 -9.04 18.68 0.45
N ASP A 228 -10.26 18.88 -0.04
CA ASP A 228 -10.65 18.41 -1.36
C ASP A 228 -9.82 19.12 -2.43
N ARG A 229 -9.05 18.37 -3.20
CA ARG A 229 -8.48 18.85 -4.45
C ARG A 229 -9.63 18.87 -5.47
N ASP A 230 -9.74 19.93 -6.23
CA ASP A 230 -10.76 20.04 -7.27
C ASP A 230 -10.38 19.06 -8.42
N TRP A 231 -10.83 17.80 -8.30
CA TRP A 231 -10.56 16.72 -9.25
C TRP A 231 -11.11 16.99 -10.67
N ARG A 232 -12.04 17.98 -10.78
CA ARG A 232 -12.57 18.44 -12.08
C ARG A 232 -11.55 19.24 -12.89
N ALA A 233 -10.47 19.70 -12.24
CA ALA A 233 -9.43 20.46 -12.88
C ALA A 233 -8.23 19.59 -13.35
N ASP A 234 -8.27 18.28 -13.14
CA ASP A 234 -7.19 17.36 -13.52
C ASP A 234 -7.51 16.72 -14.89
N PRO A 235 -6.78 17.09 -15.98
CA PRO A 235 -7.01 16.54 -17.32
C PRO A 235 -6.80 15.02 -17.43
N ASP A 236 -6.19 14.39 -16.41
CA ASP A 236 -5.81 12.98 -16.41
C ASP A 236 -6.85 12.07 -15.74
N ASP A 237 -7.93 12.62 -15.18
CA ASP A 237 -9.05 11.88 -14.58
C ASP A 237 -10.29 11.81 -15.49
N ALA A 238 -10.18 12.27 -16.75
CA ALA A 238 -11.24 12.24 -17.75
C ALA A 238 -11.30 10.91 -18.54
#